data_b59ccb7779a6253f4e2fdcd69683d37b
#
_entry.id   b59ccb7779a6253f4e2fdcd69683d37b
#
_cell.length_a   1.000
_cell.length_b   1.000
_cell.length_c   1.000
_cell.angle_alpha   90.00
_cell.angle_beta   90.00
_cell.angle_gamma   90.00
#
_symmetry.space_group_name_H-M   'P 1'
#
loop_
_entity.id
_entity.type
_entity.pdbx_description
1 polymer ?
#
loop_
_entity_poly.entity_id
_entity_poly.type
_entity_poly.pdbx_seq_one_letter_code
_entity_poly.pdbx_strand_id
1 'polypeptide(L)'
;MKTSRRGFVGGASALALFSGSTAAFAQKKYSDGASDTEIKIGHTGPYSGPASSYGQIGKTLEAYWKSVNDAGGVNGRKIKFMTLDDGYNPAKIVELTRQLVEQEKVLCLFNTLGTANNTAIHKYMNQKKVPQLYVATGASKWGKPKEFPWTMGFQPDYHTEGVIYAKHLLANVKNPTIGVLMQNDDYGKDYWDGFKEGLGKDANKVVKHVTFEVTDPTVDSQIIQLKDSGANVFFNIATPKAAAQAIRKAADIGWKPVQYLNNVSASVGSVMKPAGLENSQGIITAQYLKDPTDKQWENTDDFKAWVAWMDKWMPGSNKADANHVFGYAVASLMHETLKKCGNELTRENVMRQAANFQKYKLPLLLPGITINTSPTDFYPIQSVQLARFKGESWDLFGDIMSAEGS
;
A
#
# COMPACT_ATOMS: atom_id res chain seq x y z
N MET A 1 -77.20 -35.98 62.39
CA MET A 1 -76.15 -36.90 61.92
C MET A 1 -76.19 -36.97 60.41
N LYS A 2 -75.40 -36.18 59.70
CA LYS A 2 -75.02 -36.39 58.28
C LYS A 2 -74.02 -35.31 57.89
N THR A 3 -72.85 -35.70 57.76
CA THR A 3 -71.70 -34.86 57.31
C THR A 3 -71.67 -34.74 55.80
N SER A 4 -71.68 -33.56 55.28
CA SER A 4 -71.49 -33.22 53.87
C SER A 4 -70.06 -32.83 53.57
N ARG A 5 -69.40 -33.53 52.67
CA ARG A 5 -68.07 -33.15 52.14
C ARG A 5 -68.25 -32.25 50.93
N ARG A 6 -67.67 -31.04 51.00
CA ARG A 6 -67.50 -30.12 49.86
C ARG A 6 -66.12 -30.34 49.28
N GLY A 7 -66.11 -30.69 47.99
CA GLY A 7 -64.86 -30.80 47.22
C GLY A 7 -64.31 -29.45 46.82
N PHE A 8 -63.00 -29.33 46.93
CA PHE A 8 -62.19 -28.16 46.48
C PHE A 8 -61.71 -28.46 45.09
N VAL A 9 -62.13 -27.66 44.11
CA VAL A 9 -61.59 -27.67 42.75
C VAL A 9 -60.42 -26.70 42.76
N GLY A 10 -59.19 -27.24 42.60
CA GLY A 10 -57.99 -26.46 42.44
C GLY A 10 -57.80 -26.00 40.99
N GLY A 11 -57.87 -24.72 40.72
CA GLY A 11 -57.52 -24.14 39.43
C GLY A 11 -56.01 -24.03 39.32
N ALA A 12 -55.42 -24.74 38.39
CA ALA A 12 -54.02 -24.59 38.01
C ALA A 12 -53.86 -23.37 37.06
N SER A 13 -53.32 -22.28 37.55
CA SER A 13 -52.93 -21.15 36.75
C SER A 13 -51.57 -21.43 36.09
N ALA A 14 -51.59 -21.64 34.79
CA ALA A 14 -50.35 -21.74 33.97
C ALA A 14 -49.73 -20.33 33.82
N LEU A 15 -48.66 -20.08 34.54
CA LEU A 15 -47.79 -18.93 34.27
C LEU A 15 -46.97 -19.22 32.98
N ALA A 16 -47.36 -18.62 31.88
CA ALA A 16 -46.54 -18.58 30.66
C ALA A 16 -45.34 -17.62 30.90
N LEU A 17 -44.18 -18.21 31.16
CA LEU A 17 -42.89 -17.46 31.15
C LEU A 17 -42.57 -17.04 29.71
N PHE A 18 -42.90 -15.83 29.35
CA PHE A 18 -42.33 -15.18 28.16
C PHE A 18 -40.84 -14.95 28.40
N SER A 19 -40.01 -15.88 27.96
CA SER A 19 -38.55 -15.67 27.80
C SER A 19 -38.35 -14.70 26.67
N GLY A 20 -38.44 -13.42 26.98
CA GLY A 20 -38.01 -12.37 26.08
C GLY A 20 -36.49 -12.49 25.87
N SER A 21 -36.07 -13.06 24.74
CA SER A 21 -34.69 -12.96 24.27
C SER A 21 -34.37 -11.48 24.07
N THR A 22 -33.82 -10.82 25.09
CA THR A 22 -33.16 -9.53 24.91
C THR A 22 -31.94 -9.78 24.06
N ALA A 23 -32.08 -9.59 22.74
CA ALA A 23 -30.92 -9.43 21.87
C ALA A 23 -30.10 -8.30 22.49
N ALA A 24 -28.96 -8.64 23.10
CA ALA A 24 -28.03 -7.68 23.60
C ALA A 24 -27.54 -6.86 22.40
N PHE A 25 -28.14 -5.72 22.13
CA PHE A 25 -27.61 -4.76 21.19
C PHE A 25 -26.23 -4.41 21.68
N ALA A 26 -25.19 -4.87 20.98
CA ALA A 26 -23.82 -4.49 21.30
C ALA A 26 -23.76 -2.96 21.38
N GLN A 27 -23.36 -2.44 22.55
CA GLN A 27 -23.33 -1.01 22.81
C GLN A 27 -22.42 -0.35 21.79
N LYS A 28 -22.94 0.62 21.04
CA LYS A 28 -22.19 1.37 20.06
C LYS A 28 -21.12 2.21 20.77
N LYS A 29 -19.89 2.14 20.26
CA LYS A 29 -18.74 2.90 20.79
C LYS A 29 -18.05 3.62 19.66
N TYR A 30 -17.83 4.91 19.81
CA TYR A 30 -17.23 5.75 18.77
C TYR A 30 -16.11 6.62 19.33
N SER A 31 -15.01 6.73 18.58
CA SER A 31 -14.04 7.83 18.70
C SER A 31 -14.46 8.98 17.78
N ASP A 32 -13.75 10.10 17.88
CA ASP A 32 -13.88 11.20 16.91
C ASP A 32 -13.84 10.63 15.47
N GLY A 33 -14.66 11.21 14.60
CA GLY A 33 -14.75 10.82 13.20
C GLY A 33 -15.66 9.63 12.91
N ALA A 34 -16.34 9.07 13.90
CA ALA A 34 -17.33 8.02 13.71
C ALA A 34 -18.67 8.37 14.37
N SER A 35 -19.77 7.93 13.74
CA SER A 35 -21.13 8.10 14.23
C SER A 35 -22.01 6.92 13.79
N ASP A 36 -23.31 7.00 14.04
CA ASP A 36 -24.31 6.04 13.56
C ASP A 36 -24.45 6.04 12.03
N THR A 37 -24.12 7.14 11.38
CA THR A 37 -24.40 7.37 9.95
C THR A 37 -23.17 7.66 9.11
N GLU A 38 -22.02 8.02 9.71
CA GLU A 38 -20.84 8.48 9.00
C GLU A 38 -19.54 8.00 9.64
N ILE A 39 -18.53 7.75 8.80
CA ILE A 39 -17.13 7.51 9.17
C ILE A 39 -16.27 8.48 8.37
N LYS A 40 -15.49 9.32 9.06
CA LYS A 40 -14.55 10.29 8.47
C LYS A 40 -13.16 9.70 8.36
N ILE A 41 -12.61 9.69 7.14
CA ILE A 41 -11.26 9.19 6.84
C ILE A 41 -10.48 10.29 6.16
N GLY A 42 -9.28 10.59 6.64
CA GLY A 42 -8.36 11.55 6.03
C GLY A 42 -7.30 10.87 5.16
N HIS A 43 -6.92 11.54 4.09
CA HIS A 43 -5.84 11.15 3.18
C HIS A 43 -5.04 12.38 2.76
N THR A 44 -3.75 12.21 2.54
CA THR A 44 -2.93 13.18 1.82
C THR A 44 -2.12 12.46 0.76
N GLY A 45 -1.93 13.10 -0.37
CA GLY A 45 -1.14 12.56 -1.47
C GLY A 45 -0.71 13.65 -2.44
N PRO A 46 0.28 13.37 -3.32
CA PRO A 46 0.80 14.35 -4.25
C PRO A 46 -0.07 14.42 -5.51
N TYR A 47 -1.08 15.29 -5.53
CA TYR A 47 -1.84 15.57 -6.74
C TYR A 47 -1.12 16.57 -7.65
N SER A 48 -0.16 17.30 -7.09
CA SER A 48 0.75 18.23 -7.77
C SER A 48 2.22 17.91 -7.44
N GLY A 49 3.15 18.63 -8.08
CA GLY A 49 4.58 18.52 -7.80
C GLY A 49 5.27 17.33 -8.47
N PRO A 50 6.51 17.02 -8.06
CA PRO A 50 7.40 16.08 -8.76
C PRO A 50 6.93 14.62 -8.71
N ALA A 51 6.14 14.24 -7.70
CA ALA A 51 5.61 12.89 -7.53
C ALA A 51 4.11 12.77 -7.93
N SER A 52 3.59 13.72 -8.71
CA SER A 52 2.15 13.84 -9.04
C SER A 52 1.56 12.65 -9.81
N SER A 53 2.38 11.79 -10.44
CA SER A 53 1.90 10.53 -11.03
C SER A 53 1.24 9.61 -10.00
N TYR A 54 1.68 9.64 -8.74
CA TYR A 54 1.03 8.92 -7.65
C TYR A 54 -0.35 9.48 -7.25
N GLY A 55 -0.71 10.67 -7.69
CA GLY A 55 -2.03 11.25 -7.45
C GLY A 55 -3.19 10.39 -7.97
N GLN A 56 -2.91 9.46 -8.90
CA GLN A 56 -3.90 8.49 -9.35
C GLN A 56 -4.35 7.54 -8.23
N ILE A 57 -3.50 7.25 -7.26
CA ILE A 57 -3.87 6.48 -6.07
C ILE A 57 -5.00 7.17 -5.32
N GLY A 58 -4.81 8.43 -4.92
CA GLY A 58 -5.83 9.19 -4.18
C GLY A 58 -7.14 9.36 -4.95
N LYS A 59 -7.09 9.56 -6.28
CA LYS A 59 -8.28 9.59 -7.14
C LYS A 59 -9.03 8.25 -7.13
N THR A 60 -8.28 7.14 -7.12
CA THR A 60 -8.86 5.79 -7.03
C THR A 60 -9.50 5.56 -5.67
N LEU A 61 -8.86 5.98 -4.58
CA LEU A 61 -9.44 5.92 -3.25
C LEU A 61 -10.76 6.71 -3.16
N GLU A 62 -10.80 7.91 -3.71
CA GLU A 62 -12.02 8.72 -3.74
C GLU A 62 -13.15 8.04 -4.51
N ALA A 63 -12.86 7.51 -5.70
CA ALA A 63 -13.82 6.77 -6.51
C ALA A 63 -14.30 5.48 -5.80
N TYR A 64 -13.38 4.79 -5.10
CA TYR A 64 -13.71 3.59 -4.34
C TYR A 64 -14.71 3.89 -3.23
N TRP A 65 -14.47 4.92 -2.43
CA TRP A 65 -15.40 5.28 -1.35
C TRP A 65 -16.73 5.83 -1.87
N LYS A 66 -16.76 6.48 -3.02
CA LYS A 66 -18.02 6.81 -3.71
C LYS A 66 -18.79 5.55 -4.07
N SER A 67 -18.13 4.52 -4.61
CA SER A 67 -18.78 3.25 -4.96
C SER A 67 -19.32 2.51 -3.73
N VAL A 68 -18.57 2.51 -2.63
CA VAL A 68 -19.01 1.93 -1.34
C VAL A 68 -20.22 2.69 -0.81
N ASN A 69 -20.22 4.00 -0.89
CA ASN A 69 -21.34 4.84 -0.46
C ASN A 69 -22.60 4.63 -1.30
N ASP A 70 -22.46 4.44 -2.61
CA ASP A 70 -23.56 4.08 -3.50
C ASP A 70 -24.21 2.77 -3.11
N ALA A 71 -23.39 1.78 -2.73
CA ALA A 71 -23.82 0.46 -2.27
C ALA A 71 -24.38 0.42 -0.81
N GLY A 72 -24.52 1.57 -0.15
CA GLY A 72 -25.09 1.65 1.22
C GLY A 72 -24.06 1.97 2.31
N GLY A 73 -22.79 2.12 1.98
CA GLY A 73 -21.71 2.42 2.93
C GLY A 73 -21.19 1.19 3.67
N VAL A 74 -20.46 1.40 4.75
CA VAL A 74 -19.88 0.35 5.58
C VAL A 74 -20.76 0.12 6.81
N ASN A 75 -21.37 -1.06 6.91
CA ASN A 75 -22.32 -1.39 7.99
C ASN A 75 -23.40 -0.30 8.15
N GLY A 76 -23.93 0.24 7.02
CA GLY A 76 -24.93 1.29 6.96
C GLY A 76 -24.44 2.72 7.18
N ARG A 77 -23.12 2.92 7.31
CA ARG A 77 -22.49 4.25 7.50
C ARG A 77 -21.82 4.71 6.23
N LYS A 78 -22.06 5.97 5.86
CA LYS A 78 -21.36 6.60 4.71
C LYS A 78 -19.93 6.93 5.08
N ILE A 79 -19.01 6.76 4.14
CA ILE A 79 -17.63 7.18 4.30
C ILE A 79 -17.50 8.62 3.81
N LYS A 80 -17.10 9.52 4.69
CA LYS A 80 -16.63 10.86 4.34
C LYS A 80 -15.11 10.80 4.15
N PHE A 81 -14.71 10.57 2.91
CA PHE A 81 -13.30 10.54 2.53
C PHE A 81 -12.83 11.96 2.20
N MET A 82 -11.82 12.44 2.91
CA MET A 82 -11.22 13.75 2.73
C MET A 82 -9.79 13.59 2.24
N THR A 83 -9.51 14.10 1.05
CA THR A 83 -8.18 14.00 0.44
C THR A 83 -7.63 15.38 0.14
N LEU A 84 -6.35 15.60 0.49
CA LEU A 84 -5.66 16.88 0.38
C LEU A 84 -4.34 16.73 -0.38
N ASP A 85 -3.99 17.74 -1.19
CA ASP A 85 -2.75 17.78 -1.95
C ASP A 85 -1.58 18.26 -1.12
N ASP A 86 -0.65 17.37 -0.80
CA ASP A 86 0.59 17.70 -0.08
C ASP A 86 1.76 18.06 -1.03
N GLY A 87 1.62 17.85 -2.34
CA GLY A 87 2.66 18.13 -3.33
C GLY A 87 3.95 17.34 -3.10
N TYR A 88 3.89 16.22 -2.34
CA TYR A 88 5.05 15.46 -1.86
C TYR A 88 6.00 16.29 -0.99
N ASN A 89 5.44 17.18 -0.17
CA ASN A 89 6.21 18.11 0.67
C ASN A 89 6.03 17.79 2.16
N PRO A 90 7.11 17.39 2.88
CA PRO A 90 7.03 17.03 4.30
C PRO A 90 6.57 18.15 5.24
N ALA A 91 6.81 19.42 4.91
CA ALA A 91 6.31 20.53 5.73
C ALA A 91 4.80 20.72 5.54
N LYS A 92 4.33 20.62 4.30
CA LYS A 92 2.90 20.78 3.97
C LYS A 92 2.04 19.67 4.57
N ILE A 93 2.50 18.42 4.55
CA ILE A 93 1.74 17.30 5.14
C ILE A 93 1.52 17.50 6.65
N VAL A 94 2.47 18.10 7.38
CA VAL A 94 2.30 18.37 8.82
C VAL A 94 1.12 19.30 9.06
N GLU A 95 0.98 20.36 8.28
CA GLU A 95 -0.15 21.29 8.34
C GLU A 95 -1.47 20.59 8.01
N LEU A 96 -1.53 19.90 6.87
CA LEU A 96 -2.72 19.19 6.40
C LEU A 96 -3.15 18.08 7.38
N THR A 97 -2.19 17.39 7.99
CA THR A 97 -2.47 16.38 9.01
C THR A 97 -3.13 17.00 10.25
N ARG A 98 -2.63 18.15 10.72
CA ARG A 98 -3.28 18.86 11.84
C ARG A 98 -4.69 19.30 11.49
N GLN A 99 -4.91 19.80 10.27
CA GLN A 99 -6.26 20.13 9.80
C GLN A 99 -7.18 18.90 9.86
N LEU A 100 -6.76 17.76 9.31
CA LEU A 100 -7.57 16.54 9.29
C LEU A 100 -7.84 15.99 10.71
N VAL A 101 -6.83 16.01 11.59
CA VAL A 101 -6.93 15.41 12.93
C VAL A 101 -7.62 16.34 13.92
N GLU A 102 -7.28 17.64 13.95
CA GLU A 102 -7.71 18.56 15.01
C GLU A 102 -8.99 19.34 14.62
N GLN A 103 -9.16 19.70 13.34
CA GLN A 103 -10.32 20.46 12.86
C GLN A 103 -11.42 19.53 12.33
N GLU A 104 -11.07 18.67 11.39
CA GLU A 104 -12.04 17.74 10.78
C GLU A 104 -12.36 16.55 11.69
N LYS A 105 -11.48 16.25 12.66
CA LYS A 105 -11.63 15.16 13.63
C LYS A 105 -11.84 13.81 12.95
N VAL A 106 -10.95 13.43 12.05
CA VAL A 106 -11.02 12.13 11.38
C VAL A 106 -10.83 10.96 12.34
N LEU A 107 -11.46 9.82 12.04
CA LEU A 107 -11.25 8.57 12.78
C LEU A 107 -9.82 8.10 12.62
N CYS A 108 -9.28 8.17 11.41
CA CYS A 108 -7.92 7.77 11.06
C CYS A 108 -7.42 8.53 9.81
N LEU A 109 -6.11 8.52 9.61
CA LEU A 109 -5.51 8.75 8.30
C LEU A 109 -5.37 7.39 7.59
N PHE A 110 -5.60 7.40 6.29
CA PHE A 110 -5.56 6.22 5.45
C PHE A 110 -4.72 6.47 4.20
N ASN A 111 -3.74 5.60 3.96
CA ASN A 111 -2.92 5.55 2.76
C ASN A 111 -2.23 6.87 2.41
N THR A 112 -1.81 7.64 3.42
CA THR A 112 -0.96 8.82 3.21
C THR A 112 0.34 8.43 2.52
N LEU A 113 0.78 9.23 1.52
CA LEU A 113 1.80 8.81 0.58
C LEU A 113 3.16 9.44 0.82
N GLY A 114 4.21 8.62 0.66
CA GLY A 114 5.61 9.04 0.66
C GLY A 114 6.32 8.84 2.00
N THR A 115 7.57 8.34 1.94
CA THR A 115 8.34 8.02 3.14
C THR A 115 8.68 9.25 3.95
N ALA A 116 9.25 10.29 3.31
CA ALA A 116 9.58 11.55 3.99
C ALA A 116 8.35 12.23 4.60
N ASN A 117 7.23 12.22 3.86
CA ASN A 117 5.96 12.78 4.30
C ASN A 117 5.43 12.04 5.53
N ASN A 118 5.32 10.72 5.47
CA ASN A 118 4.83 9.93 6.62
C ASN A 118 5.77 10.01 7.82
N THR A 119 7.09 10.10 7.61
CA THR A 119 8.06 10.33 8.69
C THR A 119 7.81 11.65 9.41
N ALA A 120 7.47 12.71 8.68
CA ALA A 120 7.21 14.02 9.27
C ALA A 120 6.01 14.04 10.24
N ILE A 121 5.01 13.19 10.02
CA ILE A 121 3.80 13.12 10.85
C ILE A 121 3.76 11.92 11.80
N HIS A 122 4.62 10.95 11.63
CA HIS A 122 4.62 9.66 12.32
C HIS A 122 4.56 9.79 13.85
N LYS A 123 5.48 10.61 14.41
CA LYS A 123 5.54 10.85 15.86
C LYS A 123 4.28 11.52 16.39
N TYR A 124 3.79 12.53 15.66
CA TYR A 124 2.57 13.24 16.02
C TYR A 124 1.35 12.31 16.04
N MET A 125 1.16 11.48 14.99
CA MET A 125 0.04 10.54 14.93
C MET A 125 0.05 9.55 16.10
N ASN A 126 1.23 9.01 16.43
CA ASN A 126 1.39 8.10 17.57
C ASN A 126 1.15 8.79 18.93
N GLN A 127 1.60 10.03 19.12
CA GLN A 127 1.31 10.81 20.33
C GLN A 127 -0.18 11.12 20.48
N LYS A 128 -0.87 11.45 19.39
CA LYS A 128 -2.32 11.71 19.37
C LYS A 128 -3.17 10.44 19.42
N LYS A 129 -2.56 9.27 19.32
CA LYS A 129 -3.26 7.97 19.23
C LYS A 129 -4.31 7.94 18.11
N VAL A 130 -3.96 8.49 16.97
CA VAL A 130 -4.79 8.46 15.77
C VAL A 130 -4.18 7.47 14.78
N PRO A 131 -4.93 6.45 14.31
CA PRO A 131 -4.41 5.48 13.36
C PRO A 131 -3.91 6.15 12.07
N GLN A 132 -2.71 5.77 11.65
CA GLN A 132 -2.10 6.08 10.36
C GLN A 132 -1.97 4.76 9.61
N LEU A 133 -3.03 4.38 8.89
CA LEU A 133 -3.21 3.03 8.38
C LEU A 133 -2.82 2.88 6.93
N TYR A 134 -2.17 1.75 6.65
CA TYR A 134 -1.85 1.31 5.30
C TYR A 134 -1.15 2.39 4.49
N VAL A 135 -0.14 3.03 5.11
CA VAL A 135 0.61 4.12 4.48
C VAL A 135 1.18 3.68 3.13
N ALA A 136 1.11 4.56 2.14
CA ALA A 136 1.60 4.31 0.78
C ALA A 136 3.12 4.52 0.71
N THR A 137 3.85 3.67 1.40
CA THR A 137 5.30 3.57 1.44
C THR A 137 5.71 2.25 2.08
N GLY A 138 6.77 1.63 1.55
CA GLY A 138 7.31 0.38 2.06
C GLY A 138 8.50 0.56 3.00
N ALA A 139 8.75 1.76 3.56
CA ALA A 139 9.85 1.89 4.51
C ALA A 139 9.70 0.94 5.70
N SER A 140 10.77 0.23 6.06
CA SER A 140 10.77 -0.85 7.05
C SER A 140 10.30 -0.44 8.45
N LYS A 141 10.36 0.86 8.77
CA LYS A 141 9.89 1.40 10.06
C LYS A 141 8.38 1.28 10.28
N TRP A 142 7.55 1.13 9.23
CA TRP A 142 6.10 1.04 9.36
C TRP A 142 5.61 -0.30 9.94
N GLY A 143 6.46 -1.32 9.93
CA GLY A 143 6.16 -2.65 10.48
C GLY A 143 6.50 -2.85 11.96
N LYS A 144 6.82 -1.78 12.71
CA LYS A 144 7.35 -1.86 14.10
C LYS A 144 6.31 -1.44 15.16
N PRO A 145 5.32 -2.29 15.52
CA PRO A 145 4.25 -1.93 16.45
C PRO A 145 4.72 -1.58 17.86
N LYS A 146 5.87 -2.09 18.31
CA LYS A 146 6.43 -1.76 19.64
C LYS A 146 6.87 -0.31 19.73
N GLU A 147 7.39 0.25 18.63
CA GLU A 147 7.84 1.64 18.57
C GLU A 147 6.69 2.58 18.19
N PHE A 148 5.85 2.15 17.24
CA PHE A 148 4.82 2.95 16.62
C PHE A 148 3.48 2.19 16.50
N PRO A 149 2.77 2.00 17.62
CA PRO A 149 1.57 1.16 17.66
C PRO A 149 0.36 1.74 16.88
N TRP A 150 0.46 2.98 16.40
CA TRP A 150 -0.61 3.65 15.65
C TRP A 150 -0.31 3.84 14.16
N THR A 151 0.77 3.22 13.65
CA THR A 151 1.14 3.30 12.23
C THR A 151 1.33 1.90 11.66
N MET A 152 0.76 1.65 10.49
CA MET A 152 0.85 0.37 9.77
C MET A 152 1.12 0.61 8.29
N GLY A 153 2.07 -0.14 7.71
CA GLY A 153 2.34 -0.18 6.28
C GLY A 153 1.26 -0.94 5.48
N PHE A 154 1.43 -0.99 4.18
CA PHE A 154 0.60 -1.81 3.30
C PHE A 154 1.45 -2.72 2.41
N GLN A 155 2.32 -2.12 1.61
CA GLN A 155 3.14 -2.80 0.60
C GLN A 155 4.35 -3.51 1.25
N PRO A 156 5.01 -4.43 0.53
CA PRO A 156 6.25 -5.04 0.98
C PRO A 156 7.31 -4.00 1.37
N ASP A 157 8.15 -4.32 2.35
CA ASP A 157 9.14 -3.37 2.78
C ASP A 157 10.31 -3.25 1.79
N TYR A 158 10.86 -2.05 1.69
CA TYR A 158 11.92 -1.70 0.74
C TYR A 158 13.23 -2.39 1.05
N HIS A 159 13.52 -2.62 2.33
CA HIS A 159 14.73 -3.31 2.74
C HIS A 159 14.72 -4.74 2.22
N THR A 160 13.64 -5.49 2.43
CA THR A 160 13.47 -6.86 1.90
C THR A 160 13.57 -6.88 0.38
N GLU A 161 12.92 -5.94 -0.32
CA GLU A 161 13.01 -5.85 -1.77
C GLU A 161 14.45 -5.61 -2.24
N GLY A 162 15.20 -4.73 -1.55
CA GLY A 162 16.61 -4.50 -1.79
C GLY A 162 17.48 -5.76 -1.63
N VAL A 163 17.25 -6.53 -0.56
CA VAL A 163 17.92 -7.82 -0.31
C VAL A 163 17.66 -8.80 -1.46
N ILE A 164 16.40 -8.91 -1.90
CA ILE A 164 15.99 -9.81 -2.98
C ILE A 164 16.70 -9.45 -4.30
N TYR A 165 16.75 -8.17 -4.65
CA TYR A 165 17.45 -7.73 -5.86
C TYR A 165 18.96 -8.03 -5.81
N ALA A 166 19.61 -7.78 -4.68
CA ALA A 166 21.04 -8.08 -4.52
C ALA A 166 21.34 -9.57 -4.68
N LYS A 167 20.57 -10.44 -4.04
CA LYS A 167 20.73 -11.88 -4.13
C LYS A 167 20.49 -12.41 -5.55
N HIS A 168 19.40 -11.95 -6.19
CA HIS A 168 19.11 -12.32 -7.59
C HIS A 168 20.24 -11.86 -8.52
N LEU A 169 20.73 -10.65 -8.34
CA LEU A 169 21.83 -10.08 -9.13
C LEU A 169 23.09 -10.93 -9.02
N LEU A 170 23.52 -11.26 -7.79
CA LEU A 170 24.73 -12.05 -7.54
C LEU A 170 24.64 -13.46 -8.13
N ALA A 171 23.45 -14.06 -8.13
CA ALA A 171 23.22 -15.40 -8.69
C ALA A 171 23.18 -15.41 -10.23
N ASN A 172 22.80 -14.31 -10.89
CA ASN A 172 22.47 -14.31 -12.30
C ASN A 172 23.37 -13.43 -13.19
N VAL A 173 24.15 -12.51 -12.63
CA VAL A 173 25.02 -11.61 -13.37
C VAL A 173 26.49 -11.98 -13.12
N LYS A 174 27.20 -12.33 -14.20
CA LYS A 174 28.63 -12.63 -14.13
C LYS A 174 29.45 -11.33 -13.95
N ASN A 175 30.37 -11.31 -13.00
CA ASN A 175 31.27 -10.19 -12.74
C ASN A 175 30.52 -8.84 -12.67
N PRO A 176 29.53 -8.68 -11.78
CA PRO A 176 28.77 -7.44 -11.71
C PRO A 176 29.64 -6.27 -11.23
N THR A 177 29.55 -5.17 -11.94
CA THR A 177 29.98 -3.85 -11.51
C THR A 177 28.74 -2.96 -11.38
N ILE A 178 28.40 -2.53 -10.17
CA ILE A 178 27.08 -2.04 -9.86
C ILE A 178 27.10 -0.50 -9.76
N GLY A 179 26.22 0.14 -10.51
CA GLY A 179 25.90 1.55 -10.37
C GLY A 179 24.52 1.72 -9.70
N VAL A 180 24.43 2.63 -8.75
CA VAL A 180 23.17 2.89 -8.02
C VAL A 180 22.78 4.37 -8.16
N LEU A 181 21.54 4.60 -8.58
CA LEU A 181 20.86 5.89 -8.49
C LEU A 181 19.86 5.82 -7.32
N MET A 182 19.92 6.75 -6.40
CA MET A 182 19.09 6.74 -5.20
C MET A 182 18.49 8.13 -4.93
N GLN A 183 17.17 8.19 -4.69
CA GLN A 183 16.56 9.39 -4.13
C GLN A 183 17.14 9.65 -2.72
N ASN A 184 17.57 10.88 -2.45
CA ASN A 184 18.29 11.23 -1.22
C ASN A 184 17.36 11.49 -0.04
N ASP A 185 16.61 10.45 0.37
CA ASP A 185 15.75 10.48 1.55
C ASP A 185 15.67 9.10 2.21
N ASP A 186 14.80 8.97 3.23
CA ASP A 186 14.62 7.70 3.96
C ASP A 186 14.10 6.56 3.07
N TYR A 187 13.37 6.86 1.99
CA TYR A 187 12.93 5.87 1.02
C TYR A 187 14.11 5.23 0.29
N GLY A 188 14.97 6.07 -0.29
CA GLY A 188 16.15 5.59 -0.99
C GLY A 188 17.13 4.87 -0.08
N LYS A 189 17.32 5.38 1.14
CA LYS A 189 18.21 4.75 2.14
C LYS A 189 17.76 3.37 2.57
N ASP A 190 16.46 3.16 2.76
CA ASP A 190 15.93 1.86 3.18
C ASP A 190 16.17 0.78 2.12
N TYR A 191 15.93 1.09 0.83
CA TYR A 191 16.31 0.20 -0.27
C TYR A 191 17.82 -0.06 -0.32
N TRP A 192 18.61 1.02 -0.17
CA TRP A 192 20.07 0.94 -0.23
C TRP A 192 20.62 0.06 0.90
N ASP A 193 20.09 0.19 2.11
CA ASP A 193 20.52 -0.60 3.26
C ASP A 193 20.21 -2.08 3.06
N GLY A 194 19.01 -2.43 2.57
CA GLY A 194 18.67 -3.80 2.21
C GLY A 194 19.54 -4.35 1.07
N PHE A 195 19.78 -3.54 0.04
CA PHE A 195 20.63 -3.96 -1.07
C PHE A 195 22.07 -4.25 -0.63
N LYS A 196 22.66 -3.40 0.22
CA LYS A 196 23.99 -3.65 0.82
C LYS A 196 24.01 -4.93 1.66
N GLU A 197 22.97 -5.14 2.46
CA GLU A 197 22.84 -6.37 3.26
C GLU A 197 22.81 -7.60 2.35
N GLY A 198 21.99 -7.58 1.29
CA GLY A 198 21.91 -8.68 0.34
C GLY A 198 23.21 -8.93 -0.45
N LEU A 199 24.00 -7.88 -0.70
CA LEU A 199 25.34 -8.02 -1.30
C LEU A 199 26.37 -8.62 -0.32
N GLY A 200 26.25 -8.32 0.96
CA GLY A 200 27.17 -8.81 2.00
C GLY A 200 28.63 -8.49 1.66
N LYS A 201 29.47 -9.51 1.57
CA LYS A 201 30.90 -9.39 1.22
C LYS A 201 31.16 -8.83 -0.19
N ASP A 202 30.16 -8.90 -1.06
CA ASP A 202 30.23 -8.41 -2.44
C ASP A 202 29.84 -6.93 -2.57
N ALA A 203 29.66 -6.20 -1.47
CA ALA A 203 29.32 -4.77 -1.47
C ALA A 203 30.38 -3.90 -2.19
N ASN A 204 31.64 -4.36 -2.27
CA ASN A 204 32.71 -3.72 -3.02
C ASN A 204 32.51 -3.75 -4.55
N LYS A 205 31.55 -4.52 -5.05
CA LYS A 205 31.15 -4.51 -6.47
C LYS A 205 30.36 -3.26 -6.85
N VAL A 206 29.90 -2.47 -5.88
CA VAL A 206 29.29 -1.16 -6.13
C VAL A 206 30.39 -0.16 -6.48
N VAL A 207 30.55 0.11 -7.77
CA VAL A 207 31.60 0.99 -8.30
C VAL A 207 31.21 2.46 -8.29
N LYS A 208 29.90 2.76 -8.28
CA LYS A 208 29.37 4.12 -8.23
C LYS A 208 27.99 4.15 -7.56
N HIS A 209 27.83 5.06 -6.61
CA HIS A 209 26.55 5.40 -6.00
C HIS A 209 26.35 6.91 -6.14
N VAL A 210 25.23 7.31 -6.72
CA VAL A 210 24.86 8.72 -6.94
C VAL A 210 23.45 8.95 -6.39
N THR A 211 23.23 10.17 -5.93
CA THR A 211 21.95 10.59 -5.38
C THR A 211 21.33 11.72 -6.19
N PHE A 212 20.03 11.89 -6.02
CA PHE A 212 19.28 13.04 -6.53
C PHE A 212 18.21 13.46 -5.51
N GLU A 213 17.79 14.70 -5.57
CA GLU A 213 16.65 15.20 -4.79
C GLU A 213 15.36 15.04 -5.61
N VAL A 214 14.26 14.75 -4.94
CA VAL A 214 12.96 14.58 -5.63
C VAL A 214 12.54 15.81 -6.44
N THR A 215 13.06 16.98 -6.04
CA THR A 215 12.84 18.27 -6.71
C THR A 215 13.78 18.54 -7.88
N ASP A 216 14.78 17.71 -8.11
CA ASP A 216 15.69 17.87 -9.23
C ASP A 216 14.90 17.78 -10.55
N PRO A 217 15.18 18.67 -11.51
CA PRO A 217 14.47 18.70 -12.78
C PRO A 217 14.78 17.45 -13.63
N THR A 218 15.98 16.90 -13.52
CA THR A 218 16.50 15.76 -14.30
C THR A 218 17.57 15.00 -13.51
N VAL A 219 17.79 13.74 -13.88
CA VAL A 219 18.87 12.88 -13.36
C VAL A 219 19.95 12.57 -14.40
N ASP A 220 20.03 13.35 -15.45
CA ASP A 220 20.92 13.10 -16.60
C ASP A 220 22.39 13.01 -16.21
N SER A 221 22.87 13.92 -15.35
CA SER A 221 24.26 13.92 -14.90
C SER A 221 24.60 12.69 -14.06
N GLN A 222 23.67 12.22 -13.25
CA GLN A 222 23.84 11.01 -12.46
C GLN A 222 23.99 9.79 -13.38
N ILE A 223 23.14 9.67 -14.41
CA ILE A 223 23.19 8.55 -15.35
C ILE A 223 24.48 8.54 -16.17
N ILE A 224 24.99 9.71 -16.60
CA ILE A 224 26.30 9.82 -17.25
C ILE A 224 27.40 9.31 -16.32
N GLN A 225 27.42 9.74 -15.05
CA GLN A 225 28.42 9.30 -14.08
C GLN A 225 28.36 7.78 -13.83
N LEU A 226 27.16 7.17 -13.83
CA LEU A 226 27.01 5.72 -13.69
C LEU A 226 27.58 4.98 -14.89
N LYS A 227 27.33 5.43 -16.12
CA LYS A 227 27.93 4.89 -17.31
C LYS A 227 29.45 4.99 -17.29
N ASP A 228 29.98 6.17 -16.98
CA ASP A 228 31.43 6.44 -16.99
C ASP A 228 32.19 5.64 -15.92
N SER A 229 31.52 5.18 -14.87
CA SER A 229 32.08 4.29 -13.85
C SER A 229 32.35 2.86 -14.36
N GLY A 230 31.89 2.52 -15.56
CA GLY A 230 31.97 1.16 -16.10
C GLY A 230 30.98 0.17 -15.50
N ALA A 231 29.92 0.65 -14.85
CA ALA A 231 28.90 -0.21 -14.29
C ALA A 231 28.14 -0.97 -15.39
N ASN A 232 28.01 -2.31 -15.22
CA ASN A 232 27.23 -3.18 -16.09
C ASN A 232 25.90 -3.60 -15.49
N VAL A 233 25.63 -3.19 -14.24
CA VAL A 233 24.36 -3.32 -13.53
C VAL A 233 23.93 -1.93 -13.08
N PHE A 234 22.63 -1.65 -13.21
CA PHE A 234 22.02 -0.41 -12.75
C PHE A 234 20.86 -0.70 -11.78
N PHE A 235 21.00 -0.27 -10.54
CA PHE A 235 19.90 -0.27 -9.59
C PHE A 235 19.28 1.13 -9.49
N ASN A 236 18.03 1.25 -9.96
CA ASN A 236 17.28 2.49 -10.06
C ASN A 236 16.31 2.60 -8.88
N ILE A 237 16.69 3.38 -7.85
CA ILE A 237 15.87 3.65 -6.66
C ILE A 237 15.30 5.07 -6.78
N ALA A 238 14.35 5.23 -7.67
CA ALA A 238 13.78 6.52 -8.01
C ALA A 238 12.26 6.49 -8.08
N THR A 239 11.63 7.62 -7.74
CA THR A 239 10.20 7.84 -7.96
C THR A 239 9.87 7.98 -9.45
N PRO A 240 8.60 7.84 -9.89
CA PRO A 240 8.23 7.61 -11.29
C PRO A 240 8.85 8.54 -12.33
N LYS A 241 8.84 9.86 -12.07
CA LYS A 241 9.42 10.85 -13.02
C LYS A 241 10.91 10.61 -13.22
N ALA A 242 11.67 10.54 -12.14
CA ALA A 242 13.11 10.33 -12.18
C ALA A 242 13.47 8.94 -12.72
N ALA A 243 12.69 7.91 -12.38
CA ALA A 243 12.87 6.55 -12.91
C ALA A 243 12.73 6.52 -14.44
N ALA A 244 11.68 7.12 -14.98
CA ALA A 244 11.48 7.21 -16.43
C ALA A 244 12.58 8.02 -17.12
N GLN A 245 13.02 9.13 -16.53
CA GLN A 245 14.15 9.94 -17.02
C GLN A 245 15.45 9.11 -17.05
N ALA A 246 15.73 8.36 -15.98
CA ALA A 246 16.93 7.54 -15.88
C ALA A 246 16.97 6.44 -16.94
N ILE A 247 15.84 5.74 -17.17
CA ILE A 247 15.73 4.69 -18.20
C ILE A 247 15.95 5.31 -19.60
N ARG A 248 15.27 6.41 -19.90
CA ARG A 248 15.42 7.11 -21.19
C ARG A 248 16.84 7.57 -21.39
N LYS A 249 17.44 8.24 -20.41
CA LYS A 249 18.80 8.74 -20.51
C LYS A 249 19.83 7.65 -20.71
N ALA A 250 19.70 6.52 -20.03
CA ALA A 250 20.57 5.35 -20.24
C ALA A 250 20.52 4.88 -21.70
N ALA A 251 19.32 4.78 -22.30
CA ALA A 251 19.15 4.44 -23.71
C ALA A 251 19.75 5.51 -24.65
N ASP A 252 19.47 6.79 -24.42
CA ASP A 252 19.95 7.92 -25.24
C ASP A 252 21.48 7.97 -25.36
N ILE A 253 22.19 7.64 -24.27
CA ILE A 253 23.65 7.59 -24.26
C ILE A 253 24.23 6.23 -24.62
N GLY A 254 23.39 5.27 -25.03
CA GLY A 254 23.80 3.91 -25.43
C GLY A 254 24.33 3.05 -24.27
N TRP A 255 23.95 3.34 -23.03
CA TRP A 255 24.29 2.51 -21.86
C TRP A 255 23.25 1.42 -21.68
N LYS A 256 23.68 0.15 -21.70
CA LYS A 256 22.80 -1.03 -21.67
C LYS A 256 23.14 -1.98 -20.50
N PRO A 257 23.01 -1.53 -19.24
CA PRO A 257 23.26 -2.37 -18.09
C PRO A 257 22.10 -3.36 -17.86
N VAL A 258 22.32 -4.40 -17.07
CA VAL A 258 21.22 -5.14 -16.44
C VAL A 258 20.55 -4.20 -15.43
N GLN A 259 19.26 -3.88 -15.63
CA GLN A 259 18.56 -2.91 -14.82
C GLN A 259 17.64 -3.57 -13.78
N TYR A 260 17.75 -3.13 -12.54
CA TYR A 260 16.80 -3.37 -11.47
C TYR A 260 16.08 -2.09 -11.14
N LEU A 261 14.76 -2.14 -11.09
CA LEU A 261 13.89 -1.01 -10.81
C LEU A 261 13.03 -1.32 -9.59
N ASN A 262 13.03 -0.42 -8.62
CA ASN A 262 12.17 -0.53 -7.46
C ASN A 262 10.68 -0.61 -7.85
N ASN A 263 9.91 -1.43 -7.13
CA ASN A 263 8.51 -1.73 -7.42
C ASN A 263 7.62 -0.48 -7.56
N VAL A 264 7.80 0.51 -6.69
CA VAL A 264 6.96 1.72 -6.67
C VAL A 264 7.05 2.57 -7.95
N SER A 265 7.98 2.26 -8.85
CA SER A 265 8.12 2.90 -10.16
C SER A 265 7.93 1.93 -11.33
N ALA A 266 7.30 0.77 -11.09
CA ALA A 266 7.15 -0.27 -12.10
C ALA A 266 5.88 -0.12 -12.97
N SER A 267 5.07 0.92 -12.79
CA SER A 267 3.83 1.12 -13.58
C SER A 267 4.13 1.29 -15.07
N VAL A 268 3.50 0.47 -15.89
CA VAL A 268 3.64 0.58 -17.35
C VAL A 268 3.08 1.90 -17.85
N GLY A 269 1.91 2.29 -17.35
CA GLY A 269 1.22 3.51 -17.79
C GLY A 269 1.94 4.81 -17.42
N SER A 270 2.54 4.88 -16.22
CA SER A 270 3.14 6.12 -15.69
C SER A 270 4.66 6.16 -15.72
N VAL A 271 5.34 5.02 -16.00
CA VAL A 271 6.82 4.98 -16.05
C VAL A 271 7.34 4.34 -17.35
N MET A 272 6.97 3.10 -17.70
CA MET A 272 7.54 2.41 -18.86
C MET A 272 7.18 3.10 -20.18
N LYS A 273 5.91 3.48 -20.37
CA LYS A 273 5.49 4.24 -21.57
C LYS A 273 6.18 5.60 -21.68
N PRO A 274 6.23 6.45 -20.64
CA PRO A 274 7.01 7.69 -20.67
C PRO A 274 8.51 7.50 -20.88
N ALA A 275 9.10 6.39 -20.42
CA ALA A 275 10.52 6.08 -20.62
C ALA A 275 10.83 5.61 -22.06
N GLY A 276 9.81 5.09 -22.75
CA GLY A 276 9.92 4.34 -24.00
C GLY A 276 9.88 2.84 -23.72
N LEU A 277 8.89 2.15 -24.30
CA LEU A 277 8.74 0.70 -24.08
C LEU A 277 9.97 -0.08 -24.54
N GLU A 278 10.57 0.34 -25.66
CA GLU A 278 11.80 -0.22 -26.22
C GLU A 278 13.01 -0.02 -25.29
N ASN A 279 13.07 1.11 -24.58
CA ASN A 279 14.14 1.42 -23.62
C ASN A 279 14.01 0.63 -22.31
N SER A 280 12.81 0.12 -22.05
CA SER A 280 12.46 -0.57 -20.80
C SER A 280 12.65 -2.09 -20.89
N GLN A 281 12.99 -2.65 -22.07
CA GLN A 281 13.12 -4.09 -22.25
C GLN A 281 14.17 -4.71 -21.35
N GLY A 282 13.79 -5.80 -20.66
CA GLY A 282 14.68 -6.57 -19.80
C GLY A 282 14.83 -6.01 -18.37
N ILE A 283 14.25 -4.86 -18.04
CA ILE A 283 14.24 -4.33 -16.67
C ILE A 283 13.58 -5.35 -15.73
N ILE A 284 14.18 -5.55 -14.57
CA ILE A 284 13.71 -6.46 -13.53
C ILE A 284 13.12 -5.65 -12.39
N THR A 285 11.97 -6.07 -11.89
CA THR A 285 11.30 -5.51 -10.71
C THR A 285 10.71 -6.61 -9.84
N ALA A 286 10.23 -6.28 -8.65
CA ALA A 286 9.43 -7.15 -7.81
C ALA A 286 7.95 -6.76 -7.93
N GLN A 287 7.05 -7.74 -7.98
CA GLN A 287 5.61 -7.55 -8.04
C GLN A 287 4.93 -8.30 -6.90
N TYR A 288 3.86 -7.74 -6.38
CA TYR A 288 2.97 -8.37 -5.40
C TYR A 288 1.49 -8.20 -5.78
N LEU A 289 1.20 -7.28 -6.69
CA LEU A 289 -0.11 -7.04 -7.28
C LEU A 289 -0.09 -7.47 -8.76
N LYS A 290 -1.25 -7.83 -9.28
CA LYS A 290 -1.46 -8.11 -10.70
C LYS A 290 -1.22 -6.85 -11.52
N ASP A 291 -0.28 -6.90 -12.46
CA ASP A 291 -0.08 -5.77 -13.37
C ASP A 291 -1.25 -5.69 -14.36
N PRO A 292 -1.84 -4.51 -14.56
CA PRO A 292 -3.02 -4.36 -15.41
C PRO A 292 -2.76 -4.54 -16.91
N THR A 293 -1.50 -4.60 -17.34
CA THR A 293 -1.12 -4.85 -18.74
C THR A 293 -0.83 -6.32 -19.03
N ASP A 294 -0.77 -7.16 -18.00
CA ASP A 294 -0.49 -8.58 -18.13
C ASP A 294 -1.77 -9.35 -18.45
N LYS A 295 -1.83 -9.86 -19.66
CA LYS A 295 -3.01 -10.57 -20.21
C LYS A 295 -3.37 -11.85 -19.47
N GLN A 296 -2.45 -12.44 -18.69
CA GLN A 296 -2.78 -13.66 -17.93
C GLN A 296 -3.90 -13.42 -16.92
N TRP A 297 -4.12 -12.18 -16.49
CA TRP A 297 -5.14 -11.81 -15.50
C TRP A 297 -6.52 -11.52 -16.10
N GLU A 298 -6.63 -11.28 -17.42
CA GLU A 298 -7.87 -10.84 -18.09
C GLU A 298 -9.08 -11.72 -17.77
N ASN A 299 -8.83 -13.01 -17.50
CA ASN A 299 -9.90 -13.97 -17.22
C ASN A 299 -10.11 -14.29 -15.74
N THR A 300 -9.36 -13.69 -14.80
CA THR A 300 -9.58 -13.88 -13.37
C THR A 300 -10.74 -13.01 -12.89
N ASP A 301 -11.53 -13.54 -11.93
CA ASP A 301 -12.77 -12.88 -11.48
C ASP A 301 -12.50 -11.53 -10.83
N ASP A 302 -11.47 -11.44 -10.00
CA ASP A 302 -11.09 -10.21 -9.32
C ASP A 302 -10.60 -9.12 -10.29
N PHE A 303 -9.88 -9.51 -11.34
CA PHE A 303 -9.44 -8.57 -12.38
C PHE A 303 -10.60 -8.09 -13.26
N LYS A 304 -11.50 -8.99 -13.66
CA LYS A 304 -12.75 -8.61 -14.37
C LYS A 304 -13.60 -7.66 -13.53
N ALA A 305 -13.73 -7.94 -12.24
CA ALA A 305 -14.46 -7.07 -11.32
C ALA A 305 -13.83 -5.69 -11.21
N TRP A 306 -12.50 -5.61 -11.13
CA TRP A 306 -11.76 -4.35 -11.13
C TRP A 306 -11.94 -3.57 -12.46
N VAL A 307 -11.85 -4.24 -13.61
CA VAL A 307 -12.07 -3.60 -14.92
C VAL A 307 -13.47 -2.99 -15.00
N ALA A 308 -14.50 -3.76 -14.65
CA ALA A 308 -15.89 -3.28 -14.64
C ALA A 308 -16.09 -2.11 -13.64
N TRP A 309 -15.42 -2.17 -12.49
CA TRP A 309 -15.45 -1.07 -11.52
C TRP A 309 -14.77 0.19 -12.09
N MET A 310 -13.61 0.06 -12.73
CA MET A 310 -12.92 1.17 -13.39
C MET A 310 -13.78 1.82 -14.47
N ASP A 311 -14.46 1.02 -15.30
CA ASP A 311 -15.33 1.54 -16.35
C ASP A 311 -16.50 2.34 -15.79
N LYS A 312 -17.05 1.92 -14.68
CA LYS A 312 -18.20 2.59 -14.04
C LYS A 312 -17.77 3.83 -13.24
N TRP A 313 -16.70 3.74 -12.44
CA TRP A 313 -16.38 4.74 -11.43
C TRP A 313 -15.21 5.66 -11.79
N MET A 314 -14.41 5.27 -12.76
CA MET A 314 -13.27 6.04 -13.27
C MET A 314 -13.23 6.05 -14.81
N PRO A 315 -14.34 6.41 -15.48
CA PRO A 315 -14.40 6.36 -16.96
C PRO A 315 -13.31 7.25 -17.56
N GLY A 316 -12.65 6.75 -18.62
CA GLY A 316 -11.58 7.45 -19.31
C GLY A 316 -10.21 7.42 -18.62
N SER A 317 -10.09 6.84 -17.42
CA SER A 317 -8.79 6.66 -16.76
C SER A 317 -7.93 5.60 -17.47
N ASN A 318 -6.62 5.81 -17.45
CA ASN A 318 -5.65 4.89 -18.06
C ASN A 318 -5.51 3.60 -17.24
N LYS A 319 -6.21 2.55 -17.64
CA LYS A 319 -6.14 1.24 -16.95
C LYS A 319 -4.74 0.60 -16.94
N ALA A 320 -3.83 1.03 -17.81
CA ALA A 320 -2.44 0.54 -17.79
C ALA A 320 -1.60 1.16 -16.65
N ASP A 321 -2.15 2.10 -15.89
CA ASP A 321 -1.48 2.66 -14.72
C ASP A 321 -1.73 1.79 -13.48
N ALA A 322 -0.70 1.09 -13.02
CA ALA A 322 -0.75 0.19 -11.87
C ALA A 322 -1.14 0.91 -10.55
N ASN A 323 -1.04 2.24 -10.48
CA ASN A 323 -1.50 3.02 -9.35
C ASN A 323 -3.00 2.84 -9.08
N HIS A 324 -3.81 2.55 -10.12
CA HIS A 324 -5.23 2.23 -9.96
C HIS A 324 -5.46 0.87 -9.31
N VAL A 325 -4.63 -0.12 -9.65
CA VAL A 325 -4.66 -1.45 -9.00
C VAL A 325 -4.29 -1.33 -7.54
N PHE A 326 -3.20 -0.60 -7.24
CA PHE A 326 -2.76 -0.33 -5.87
C PHE A 326 -3.86 0.35 -5.05
N GLY A 327 -4.42 1.45 -5.56
CA GLY A 327 -5.47 2.21 -4.88
C GLY A 327 -6.72 1.36 -4.59
N TYR A 328 -7.16 0.55 -5.55
CA TYR A 328 -8.30 -0.35 -5.37
C TYR A 328 -8.02 -1.43 -4.33
N ALA A 329 -6.85 -2.07 -4.39
CA ALA A 329 -6.48 -3.14 -3.47
C ALA A 329 -6.38 -2.62 -2.02
N VAL A 330 -5.68 -1.51 -1.79
CA VAL A 330 -5.54 -0.96 -0.43
C VAL A 330 -6.86 -0.43 0.13
N ALA A 331 -7.73 0.15 -0.73
CA ALA A 331 -9.08 0.55 -0.33
C ALA A 331 -9.94 -0.64 0.05
N SER A 332 -9.82 -1.77 -0.66
CA SER A 332 -10.50 -3.02 -0.33
C SER A 332 -10.09 -3.56 1.05
N LEU A 333 -8.80 -3.46 1.41
CA LEU A 333 -8.31 -3.86 2.73
C LEU A 333 -8.86 -2.96 3.84
N MET A 334 -8.86 -1.63 3.62
CA MET A 334 -9.42 -0.68 4.58
C MET A 334 -10.93 -0.87 4.74
N HIS A 335 -11.65 -1.14 3.66
CA HIS A 335 -13.08 -1.45 3.68
C HIS A 335 -13.36 -2.67 4.58
N GLU A 336 -12.61 -3.75 4.41
CA GLU A 336 -12.75 -4.95 5.24
C GLU A 336 -12.39 -4.67 6.70
N THR A 337 -11.34 -3.88 6.95
CA THR A 337 -10.97 -3.45 8.31
C THR A 337 -12.14 -2.74 9.01
N LEU A 338 -12.76 -1.78 8.34
CA LEU A 338 -13.92 -1.04 8.88
C LEU A 338 -15.14 -1.93 9.07
N LYS A 339 -15.40 -2.87 8.14
CA LYS A 339 -16.48 -3.87 8.30
C LYS A 339 -16.30 -4.71 9.56
N LYS A 340 -15.08 -5.17 9.82
CA LYS A 340 -14.73 -5.95 11.02
C LYS A 340 -14.89 -5.15 12.32
N CYS A 341 -14.83 -3.82 12.28
CA CYS A 341 -15.08 -2.98 13.46
C CYS A 341 -16.55 -3.02 13.93
N GLY A 342 -17.49 -3.30 13.05
CA GLY A 342 -18.92 -3.39 13.39
C GLY A 342 -19.45 -2.10 14.01
N ASN A 343 -19.97 -2.20 15.25
CA ASN A 343 -20.49 -1.08 16.03
C ASN A 343 -19.47 -0.45 17.00
N GLU A 344 -18.24 -0.96 17.05
CA GLU A 344 -17.15 -0.41 17.84
C GLU A 344 -16.15 0.29 16.91
N LEU A 345 -16.45 1.55 16.55
CA LEU A 345 -15.58 2.39 15.72
C LEU A 345 -14.74 3.31 16.61
N THR A 346 -14.00 2.69 17.53
CA THR A 346 -12.94 3.35 18.29
C THR A 346 -11.61 3.23 17.55
N ARG A 347 -10.71 4.20 17.75
CA ARG A 347 -9.38 4.18 17.13
C ARG A 347 -8.59 2.92 17.53
N GLU A 348 -8.73 2.49 18.78
CA GLU A 348 -8.13 1.27 19.32
C GLU A 348 -8.64 0.02 18.59
N ASN A 349 -9.96 -0.05 18.36
CA ASN A 349 -10.54 -1.20 17.65
C ASN A 349 -10.16 -1.20 16.17
N VAL A 350 -10.07 -0.04 15.54
CA VAL A 350 -9.60 0.07 14.14
C VAL A 350 -8.19 -0.51 14.00
N MET A 351 -7.26 -0.14 14.90
CA MET A 351 -5.91 -0.72 14.92
C MET A 351 -5.94 -2.23 15.22
N ARG A 352 -6.77 -2.67 16.17
CA ARG A 352 -6.92 -4.09 16.52
C ARG A 352 -7.42 -4.92 15.34
N GLN A 353 -8.40 -4.42 14.57
CA GLN A 353 -8.92 -5.11 13.39
C GLN A 353 -7.90 -5.10 12.23
N ALA A 354 -7.17 -4.00 12.04
CA ALA A 354 -6.09 -3.92 11.06
C ALA A 354 -4.96 -4.91 11.39
N ALA A 355 -4.68 -5.15 12.68
CA ALA A 355 -3.68 -6.11 13.16
C ALA A 355 -4.22 -7.55 13.33
N ASN A 356 -5.30 -7.92 12.63
CA ASN A 356 -5.94 -9.23 12.79
C ASN A 356 -6.42 -9.79 11.45
N PHE A 357 -5.53 -9.88 10.49
CA PHE A 357 -5.72 -10.60 9.23
C PHE A 357 -4.88 -11.87 9.21
N GLN A 358 -5.49 -12.99 8.81
CA GLN A 358 -4.83 -14.28 8.69
C GLN A 358 -5.16 -14.90 7.34
N LYS A 359 -4.14 -15.05 6.49
CA LYS A 359 -4.26 -15.60 5.13
C LYS A 359 -5.41 -14.98 4.33
N TYR A 360 -5.64 -13.67 4.54
CA TYR A 360 -6.72 -12.97 3.88
C TYR A 360 -6.40 -12.75 2.39
N LYS A 361 -7.30 -13.21 1.53
CA LYS A 361 -7.17 -13.07 0.08
C LYS A 361 -7.70 -11.70 -0.33
N LEU A 362 -6.80 -10.76 -0.51
CA LEU A 362 -7.13 -9.44 -1.01
C LEU A 362 -7.25 -9.49 -2.55
N PRO A 363 -8.28 -8.87 -3.16
CA PRO A 363 -8.36 -8.75 -4.61
C PRO A 363 -7.10 -8.14 -5.22
N LEU A 364 -6.72 -8.63 -6.39
CA LEU A 364 -5.59 -8.16 -7.19
C LEU A 364 -4.19 -8.46 -6.62
N LEU A 365 -4.06 -9.14 -5.47
CA LEU A 365 -2.77 -9.74 -5.10
C LEU A 365 -2.38 -10.85 -6.08
N LEU A 366 -1.10 -11.06 -6.26
CA LEU A 366 -0.61 -12.23 -7.00
C LEU A 366 -1.06 -13.53 -6.32
N PRO A 367 -1.40 -14.57 -7.09
CA PRO A 367 -1.73 -15.87 -6.53
C PRO A 367 -0.64 -16.38 -5.60
N GLY A 368 -1.00 -16.83 -4.40
CA GLY A 368 -0.05 -17.30 -3.37
C GLY A 368 0.34 -16.23 -2.35
N ILE A 369 0.12 -14.95 -2.63
CA ILE A 369 0.34 -13.85 -1.69
C ILE A 369 -0.97 -13.57 -0.94
N THR A 370 -0.88 -13.38 0.37
CA THR A 370 -2.02 -13.10 1.25
C THR A 370 -1.67 -12.02 2.26
N ILE A 371 -2.70 -11.34 2.78
CA ILE A 371 -2.54 -10.40 3.89
C ILE A 371 -2.44 -11.17 5.20
N ASN A 372 -1.39 -10.88 5.95
CA ASN A 372 -1.18 -11.38 7.30
C ASN A 372 -0.73 -10.24 8.20
N THR A 373 -1.40 -10.07 9.33
CA THR A 373 -1.03 -9.10 10.36
C THR A 373 -1.28 -9.68 11.76
N SER A 374 -0.54 -9.20 12.74
CA SER A 374 -0.74 -9.55 14.14
C SER A 374 -0.42 -8.35 15.04
N PRO A 375 -0.72 -8.39 16.34
CA PRO A 375 -0.31 -7.32 17.27
C PRO A 375 1.21 -7.07 17.33
N THR A 376 2.02 -8.01 16.85
CA THR A 376 3.48 -7.92 16.82
C THR A 376 4.06 -7.78 15.42
N ASP A 377 3.20 -7.76 14.39
CA ASP A 377 3.60 -7.72 12.99
C ASP A 377 2.67 -6.81 12.18
N PHE A 378 3.16 -5.65 11.78
CA PHE A 378 2.45 -4.63 11.01
C PHE A 378 2.91 -4.56 9.54
N TYR A 379 3.42 -5.68 8.99
CA TYR A 379 3.70 -5.86 7.57
C TYR A 379 2.60 -6.69 6.89
N PRO A 380 1.56 -6.09 6.31
CA PRO A 380 0.45 -6.84 5.72
C PRO A 380 0.85 -7.73 4.56
N ILE A 381 1.79 -7.28 3.71
CA ILE A 381 2.31 -8.01 2.56
C ILE A 381 3.82 -8.19 2.75
N GLN A 382 4.27 -9.45 2.79
CA GLN A 382 5.66 -9.79 3.09
C GLN A 382 6.32 -10.62 1.98
N SER A 383 5.64 -10.77 0.86
CA SER A 383 6.10 -11.60 -0.25
C SER A 383 5.97 -10.87 -1.57
N VAL A 384 6.90 -11.16 -2.46
CA VAL A 384 6.95 -10.62 -3.82
C VAL A 384 7.35 -11.74 -4.81
N GLN A 385 7.08 -11.52 -6.09
CA GLN A 385 7.63 -12.32 -7.18
C GLN A 385 8.35 -11.40 -8.16
N LEU A 386 9.49 -11.86 -8.68
CA LEU A 386 10.22 -11.08 -9.68
C LEU A 386 9.48 -11.06 -11.01
N ALA A 387 9.61 -9.94 -11.71
CA ALA A 387 9.07 -9.75 -13.05
C ALA A 387 10.10 -9.08 -13.95
N ARG A 388 10.05 -9.41 -15.24
CA ARG A 388 10.89 -8.81 -16.28
C ARG A 388 10.03 -8.10 -17.29
N PHE A 389 10.37 -6.87 -17.63
CA PHE A 389 9.65 -6.13 -18.66
C PHE A 389 9.94 -6.70 -20.03
N LYS A 390 8.88 -7.08 -20.76
CA LYS A 390 8.97 -7.68 -22.09
C LYS A 390 7.79 -7.24 -22.96
N GLY A 391 8.09 -6.72 -24.14
CA GLY A 391 7.08 -6.13 -25.00
C GLY A 391 6.45 -4.91 -24.34
N GLU A 392 5.20 -5.02 -23.89
CA GLU A 392 4.42 -3.94 -23.29
C GLU A 392 3.94 -4.26 -21.87
N SER A 393 4.47 -5.33 -21.27
CA SER A 393 3.98 -5.86 -19.98
C SER A 393 5.12 -6.47 -19.16
N TRP A 394 4.78 -6.91 -17.96
CA TRP A 394 5.66 -7.61 -17.04
C TRP A 394 5.44 -9.11 -17.09
N ASP A 395 6.48 -9.89 -17.42
CA ASP A 395 6.50 -11.34 -17.32
C ASP A 395 6.99 -11.76 -15.93
N LEU A 396 6.14 -12.39 -15.13
CA LEU A 396 6.54 -12.97 -13.84
C LEU A 396 7.49 -14.15 -14.06
N PHE A 397 8.49 -14.27 -13.19
CA PHE A 397 9.42 -15.40 -13.19
C PHE A 397 9.92 -15.75 -11.79
N GLY A 398 10.46 -16.98 -11.65
CA GLY A 398 10.91 -17.50 -10.36
C GLY A 398 9.76 -17.73 -9.37
N ASP A 399 10.12 -18.12 -8.16
CA ASP A 399 9.19 -18.38 -7.08
C ASP A 399 8.81 -17.10 -6.34
N ILE A 400 7.73 -17.17 -5.54
CA ILE A 400 7.39 -16.13 -4.57
C ILE A 400 8.45 -16.14 -3.47
N MET A 401 8.99 -14.96 -3.17
CA MET A 401 10.05 -14.75 -2.19
C MET A 401 9.56 -13.89 -1.03
N SER A 402 10.08 -14.15 0.17
CA SER A 402 9.87 -13.34 1.37
C SER A 402 11.20 -13.07 2.06
N ALA A 403 11.22 -12.16 3.04
CA ALA A 403 12.41 -11.86 3.83
C ALA A 403 13.00 -13.10 4.51
N GLU A 404 12.15 -14.03 4.96
CA GLU A 404 12.56 -15.24 5.69
C GLU A 404 13.08 -16.37 4.77
N GLY A 405 12.83 -16.31 3.49
CA GLY A 405 13.17 -17.36 2.50
C GLY A 405 14.07 -16.90 1.35
N SER A 406 14.59 -15.70 1.39
CA SER A 406 15.44 -15.11 0.34
C SER A 406 16.94 -15.26 0.60
#